data_3376a8019fcc995aa43616e8ceb372e1
#
_entry.id   3376a8019fcc995aa43616e8ceb372e1
#
_cell.length_a   1.000
_cell.length_b   1.000
_cell.length_c   1.000
_cell.angle_alpha   90.00
_cell.angle_beta   90.00
_cell.angle_gamma   90.00
#
_symmetry.space_group_name_H-M   'P 1'
#
loop_
_entity.id
_entity.type
_entity.pdbx_description
1 polymer ?
#
loop_
_entity_poly.entity_id
_entity_poly.type
_entity_poly.pdbx_seq_one_letter_code
_entity_poly.pdbx_strand_id
1 'polypeptide(L)'
;SRGLGDVYKRQVHNKSDLEPLQEQLREKLLQKYGTPVIGFSTCQAKREMLIQKIGTLVNRQNSSSLLGDLVCPGQVVMLVTPIDSEAPTGRMILPQVQMLREILDRHGIGIVVQPEEITTYFQRNSLRPDLVITDSQVFGKIAPWIPQDIPFTSFSIILAHHKGNFDRYLAGTSRIPELKDGDRILLLESCSHHVSCEDIGRVKIPALLRKYTGKQLEFDHIAGLDRIERPITDYALIIQCGGCMITATQLRHRLQPAIDARIPVSNYGMTIAWLQGIFDRATQVFTCYRPNPSV
;
A
#
# COMPACT_ATOMS: atom_id res chain seq x y z
N SER A 1 25.65 -0.46 -3.71
CA SER A 1 24.33 -0.32 -3.11
C SER A 1 23.28 -0.70 -4.14
N ARG A 2 22.87 -1.95 -4.14
CA ARG A 2 21.87 -2.48 -5.08
C ARG A 2 20.52 -2.52 -4.37
N GLY A 3 19.51 -1.86 -4.93
CA GLY A 3 18.14 -2.32 -4.79
C GLY A 3 17.23 -1.69 -3.75
N LEU A 4 17.60 -0.62 -3.06
CA LEU A 4 16.60 0.23 -2.40
C LEU A 4 16.19 1.28 -3.42
N GLY A 5 14.95 1.24 -3.86
CA GLY A 5 14.39 2.22 -4.79
C GLY A 5 14.70 3.63 -4.31
N ASP A 6 15.61 4.27 -5.03
CA ASP A 6 16.16 5.55 -4.63
C ASP A 6 15.13 6.65 -4.77
N VAL A 7 14.56 6.98 -3.66
CA VAL A 7 13.52 8.01 -3.57
C VAL A 7 14.08 9.39 -3.84
N TYR A 8 15.25 9.68 -3.28
CA TYR A 8 16.01 10.90 -3.54
C TYR A 8 17.49 10.61 -3.36
N LYS A 9 18.30 10.90 -4.39
CA LYS A 9 19.76 10.81 -4.31
C LYS A 9 20.36 12.19 -4.29
N ARG A 10 21.26 12.43 -3.33
CA ARG A 10 22.24 13.50 -3.38
C ARG A 10 23.62 12.89 -3.26
N GLN A 11 24.51 13.37 -4.10
CA GLN A 11 25.91 12.99 -4.00
C GLN A 11 26.62 13.96 -3.09
N VAL A 12 27.42 13.41 -2.19
CA VAL A 12 28.29 14.17 -1.30
C VAL A 12 29.73 13.78 -1.59
N HIS A 13 30.52 14.75 -2.03
CA HIS A 13 31.96 14.62 -2.12
C HIS A 13 32.51 14.88 -0.71
N ASN A 14 32.85 13.79 -0.01
CA ASN A 14 33.36 13.88 1.37
C ASN A 14 34.82 14.27 1.40
N LYS A 15 35.31 14.74 2.56
CA LYS A 15 36.67 15.21 2.78
C LYS A 15 37.10 16.35 1.84
N SER A 16 36.15 17.25 1.53
CA SER A 16 36.40 18.40 0.65
C SER A 16 37.39 19.43 1.23
N ASP A 17 37.81 19.25 2.50
CA ASP A 17 38.90 19.95 3.15
C ASP A 17 40.28 19.46 2.69
N LEU A 18 40.39 18.18 2.36
CA LEU A 18 41.62 17.56 1.87
C LEU A 18 41.72 17.68 0.34
N GLU A 19 40.61 17.43 -0.36
CA GLU A 19 40.51 17.52 -1.80
C GLU A 19 39.24 18.28 -2.19
N PRO A 20 39.33 19.55 -2.58
CA PRO A 20 38.19 20.33 -3.02
C PRO A 20 37.49 19.74 -4.25
N LEU A 21 36.15 19.81 -4.27
CA LEU A 21 35.35 19.34 -5.39
C LEU A 21 35.66 20.21 -6.64
N GLN A 22 36.38 19.64 -7.60
CA GLN A 22 36.74 20.29 -8.85
C GLN A 22 35.47 20.46 -9.73
N GLU A 23 35.39 21.60 -10.45
CA GLU A 23 34.21 21.90 -11.28
C GLU A 23 33.99 20.87 -12.40
N GLN A 24 35.06 20.42 -13.03
CA GLN A 24 34.98 19.37 -14.06
C GLN A 24 34.39 18.05 -13.52
N LEU A 25 34.74 17.67 -12.29
CA LEU A 25 34.18 16.49 -11.65
C LEU A 25 32.70 16.70 -11.31
N ARG A 26 32.35 17.91 -10.84
CA ARG A 26 30.96 18.30 -10.54
C ARG A 26 30.08 18.18 -11.78
N GLU A 27 30.51 18.73 -12.92
CA GLU A 27 29.79 18.65 -14.19
C GLU A 27 29.62 17.22 -14.69
N LYS A 28 30.70 16.42 -14.67
CA LYS A 28 30.64 15.01 -15.05
C LYS A 28 29.64 14.22 -14.21
N LEU A 29 29.61 14.46 -12.89
CA LEU A 29 28.69 13.79 -11.99
C LEU A 29 27.25 14.28 -12.19
N LEU A 30 27.06 15.57 -12.46
CA LEU A 30 25.76 16.13 -12.79
C LEU A 30 25.20 15.51 -14.08
N GLN A 31 26.01 15.43 -15.14
CA GLN A 31 25.61 14.80 -16.40
C GLN A 31 25.29 13.31 -16.23
N LYS A 32 26.10 12.58 -15.44
CA LYS A 32 25.94 11.14 -15.26
C LYS A 32 24.74 10.77 -14.38
N TYR A 33 24.41 11.59 -13.38
CA TYR A 33 23.43 11.21 -12.35
C TYR A 33 22.25 12.18 -12.25
N GLY A 34 22.25 13.29 -13.00
CA GLY A 34 21.14 14.26 -13.01
C GLY A 34 20.95 15.03 -11.71
N THR A 35 21.89 14.91 -10.75
CA THR A 35 21.77 15.52 -9.41
C THR A 35 23.05 16.28 -9.04
N PRO A 36 22.94 17.51 -8.49
CA PRO A 36 24.08 18.29 -8.05
C PRO A 36 24.87 17.58 -6.94
N VAL A 37 26.19 17.68 -6.99
CA VAL A 37 27.12 17.18 -5.96
C VAL A 37 27.42 18.28 -4.96
N ILE A 38 27.49 17.93 -3.68
CA ILE A 38 27.82 18.84 -2.57
C ILE A 38 29.19 18.46 -2.03
N GLY A 39 30.11 19.42 -1.95
CA GLY A 39 31.35 19.27 -1.20
C GLY A 39 31.05 19.35 0.30
N PHE A 40 31.56 18.38 1.06
CA PHE A 40 31.37 18.30 2.50
C PHE A 40 32.63 17.78 3.21
N SER A 41 32.87 18.26 4.41
CA SER A 41 33.87 17.72 5.32
C SER A 41 33.36 17.72 6.76
N THR A 42 33.61 16.65 7.48
CA THR A 42 33.30 16.55 8.90
C THR A 42 34.21 17.44 9.77
N CYS A 43 35.36 17.86 9.22
CA CYS A 43 36.33 18.74 9.89
C CYS A 43 35.97 20.23 9.75
N GLN A 44 35.04 20.58 8.89
CA GLN A 44 34.56 21.96 8.70
C GLN A 44 33.13 22.12 9.22
N ALA A 45 32.85 23.28 9.86
CA ALA A 45 31.56 23.59 10.49
C ALA A 45 30.45 23.87 9.44
N LYS A 46 30.26 22.98 8.45
CA LYS A 46 29.25 23.11 7.38
C LYS A 46 28.06 22.15 7.57
N ARG A 47 27.83 21.64 8.76
CA ARG A 47 26.73 20.72 9.08
C ARG A 47 25.37 21.31 8.70
N GLU A 48 25.14 22.57 9.00
CA GLU A 48 23.88 23.28 8.73
C GLU A 48 23.56 23.32 7.25
N MET A 49 24.55 23.55 6.39
CA MET A 49 24.38 23.54 4.92
C MET A 49 23.96 22.16 4.41
N LEU A 50 24.53 21.07 4.95
CA LEU A 50 24.13 19.71 4.58
C LEU A 50 22.72 19.41 5.05
N ILE A 51 22.37 19.80 6.28
CA ILE A 51 21.02 19.63 6.84
C ILE A 51 19.99 20.43 6.03
N GLN A 52 20.27 21.68 5.68
CA GLN A 52 19.41 22.46 4.80
C GLN A 52 19.20 21.81 3.44
N LYS A 53 20.28 21.31 2.82
CA LYS A 53 20.20 20.62 1.52
C LYS A 53 19.45 19.29 1.62
N ILE A 54 19.59 18.55 2.70
CA ILE A 54 18.74 17.37 2.98
C ILE A 54 17.30 17.82 3.18
N GLY A 55 17.05 18.86 3.94
CA GLY A 55 15.72 19.42 4.17
C GLY A 55 15.00 19.85 2.89
N THR A 56 15.73 20.39 1.89
CA THR A 56 15.14 20.72 0.58
C THR A 56 14.77 19.52 -0.26
N LEU A 57 15.38 18.35 0.01
CA LEU A 57 15.08 17.09 -0.67
C LEU A 57 13.95 16.34 -0.03
N VAL A 58 13.92 16.38 1.30
CA VAL A 58 12.77 15.90 2.04
C VAL A 58 11.69 16.94 1.81
N ASN A 59 10.97 16.82 0.68
CA ASN A 59 9.65 17.42 0.66
C ASN A 59 9.01 16.97 1.97
N ARG A 60 8.70 17.90 2.85
CA ARG A 60 7.69 17.71 3.86
C ARG A 60 6.41 17.47 3.08
N GLN A 61 6.24 16.26 2.57
CA GLN A 61 4.91 15.74 2.41
C GLN A 61 4.35 15.91 3.82
N ASN A 62 3.49 16.88 3.99
CA ASN A 62 2.49 16.83 5.03
C ASN A 62 2.10 15.37 5.05
N SER A 63 2.32 14.69 6.16
CA SER A 63 2.00 13.27 6.29
C SER A 63 0.54 13.16 5.87
N SER A 64 0.33 12.80 4.58
CA SER A 64 -1.03 12.75 4.06
C SER A 64 -1.71 11.69 4.90
N SER A 65 -2.79 12.09 5.55
CA SER A 65 -3.57 11.21 6.41
C SER A 65 -3.97 9.94 5.64
N LEU A 66 -3.86 8.78 6.26
CA LEU A 66 -4.26 7.50 5.66
C LEU A 66 -5.75 7.46 5.36
N LEU A 67 -6.56 7.98 6.29
CA LEU A 67 -8.01 8.04 6.16
C LEU A 67 -8.48 9.29 5.41
N GLY A 68 -7.60 10.31 5.24
CA GLY A 68 -7.94 11.51 4.49
C GLY A 68 -9.28 12.09 4.96
N ASP A 69 -10.17 12.37 4.02
CA ASP A 69 -11.51 12.90 4.31
C ASP A 69 -12.56 11.79 4.59
N LEU A 70 -12.13 10.53 4.75
CA LEU A 70 -13.03 9.43 5.06
C LEU A 70 -13.57 9.46 6.48
N VAL A 71 -12.89 10.15 7.40
CA VAL A 71 -13.26 10.23 8.81
C VAL A 71 -13.22 11.66 9.30
N CYS A 72 -14.34 12.14 9.82
CA CYS A 72 -14.46 13.42 10.50
C CYS A 72 -14.46 13.26 12.03
N PRO A 73 -14.18 14.33 12.80
CA PRO A 73 -14.27 14.29 14.25
C PRO A 73 -15.63 13.81 14.73
N GLY A 74 -15.64 12.95 15.76
CA GLY A 74 -16.85 12.39 16.35
C GLY A 74 -17.45 11.19 15.62
N GLN A 75 -17.03 10.89 14.40
CA GLN A 75 -17.50 9.71 13.66
C GLN A 75 -17.00 8.40 14.26
N VAL A 76 -17.82 7.38 14.13
CA VAL A 76 -17.57 6.02 14.65
C VAL A 76 -17.02 5.14 13.55
N VAL A 77 -15.82 4.64 13.72
CA VAL A 77 -15.17 3.72 12.76
C VAL A 77 -15.01 2.35 13.42
N MET A 78 -15.57 1.33 12.79
CA MET A 78 -15.38 -0.05 13.24
C MET A 78 -14.23 -0.70 12.47
N LEU A 79 -13.22 -1.17 13.20
CA LEU A 79 -12.14 -1.99 12.69
C LEU A 79 -12.43 -3.46 12.96
N VAL A 80 -12.64 -4.23 11.91
CA VAL A 80 -12.81 -5.69 12.03
C VAL A 80 -11.46 -6.34 11.77
N THR A 81 -10.85 -6.80 12.86
CA THR A 81 -9.46 -7.26 12.86
C THR A 81 -9.38 -8.74 13.22
N PRO A 82 -9.30 -9.64 12.24
CA PRO A 82 -9.01 -11.03 12.55
C PRO A 82 -7.64 -11.13 13.24
N ILE A 83 -7.50 -12.10 14.13
CA ILE A 83 -6.20 -12.41 14.73
C ILE A 83 -5.34 -13.07 13.64
N ASP A 84 -4.27 -12.40 13.29
CA ASP A 84 -3.31 -12.87 12.30
C ASP A 84 -2.30 -13.81 12.96
N SER A 85 -2.26 -15.08 12.53
CA SER A 85 -1.33 -16.09 13.02
C SER A 85 0.14 -15.77 12.71
N GLU A 86 0.39 -14.93 11.70
CA GLU A 86 1.74 -14.46 11.32
C GLU A 86 2.22 -13.29 12.20
N ALA A 87 1.31 -12.65 12.94
CA ALA A 87 1.68 -11.60 13.87
C ALA A 87 2.33 -12.16 15.13
N PRO A 88 3.35 -11.51 15.71
CA PRO A 88 3.88 -11.90 17.01
C PRO A 88 2.76 -11.92 18.07
N THR A 89 2.78 -12.94 18.93
CA THR A 89 1.79 -13.10 20.02
C THR A 89 1.56 -11.79 20.79
N GLY A 90 0.29 -11.44 20.98
CA GLY A 90 -0.12 -10.24 21.70
C GLY A 90 0.02 -8.92 20.89
N ARG A 91 0.26 -9.00 19.59
CA ARG A 91 0.37 -7.81 18.72
C ARG A 91 -0.65 -7.83 17.60
N MET A 92 -1.08 -6.65 17.22
CA MET A 92 -1.81 -6.40 15.97
C MET A 92 -0.82 -6.15 14.83
N ILE A 93 -1.22 -6.42 13.60
CA ILE A 93 -0.40 -6.09 12.42
C ILE A 93 -0.37 -4.57 12.19
N LEU A 94 0.70 -4.11 11.54
CA LEU A 94 0.95 -2.69 11.33
C LEU A 94 -0.22 -1.90 10.72
N PRO A 95 -0.92 -2.36 9.67
CA PRO A 95 -2.07 -1.63 9.13
C PRO A 95 -3.19 -1.40 10.13
N GLN A 96 -3.48 -2.38 10.97
CA GLN A 96 -4.53 -2.29 12.00
C GLN A 96 -4.18 -1.21 13.03
N VAL A 97 -2.94 -1.23 13.54
CA VAL A 97 -2.45 -0.23 14.52
C VAL A 97 -2.42 1.18 13.91
N GLN A 98 -1.96 1.29 12.66
CA GLN A 98 -1.93 2.59 11.96
C GLN A 98 -3.33 3.18 11.78
N MET A 99 -4.33 2.37 11.39
CA MET A 99 -5.70 2.85 11.23
C MET A 99 -6.33 3.26 12.56
N LEU A 100 -6.12 2.46 13.61
CA LEU A 100 -6.60 2.82 14.94
C LEU A 100 -6.00 4.15 15.41
N ARG A 101 -4.70 4.34 15.22
CA ARG A 101 -4.02 5.59 15.57
C ARG A 101 -4.55 6.77 14.74
N GLU A 102 -4.75 6.58 13.46
CA GLU A 102 -5.27 7.61 12.55
C GLU A 102 -6.69 8.07 12.93
N ILE A 103 -7.57 7.13 13.34
CA ILE A 103 -8.90 7.45 13.85
C ILE A 103 -8.81 8.37 15.07
N LEU A 104 -7.92 8.06 16.01
CA LEU A 104 -7.72 8.85 17.23
C LEU A 104 -7.11 10.23 16.90
N ASP A 105 -6.14 10.31 16.00
CA ASP A 105 -5.53 11.57 15.58
C ASP A 105 -6.56 12.49 14.87
N ARG A 106 -7.63 11.92 14.32
CA ARG A 106 -8.76 12.64 13.71
C ARG A 106 -9.92 12.92 14.67
N HIS A 107 -9.74 12.64 15.96
CA HIS A 107 -10.80 12.78 16.96
C HIS A 107 -12.04 11.91 16.67
N GLY A 108 -11.87 10.80 15.96
CA GLY A 108 -12.91 9.78 15.74
C GLY A 108 -13.00 8.80 16.89
N ILE A 109 -14.06 8.00 16.89
CA ILE A 109 -14.31 6.93 17.85
C ILE A 109 -13.98 5.61 17.16
N GLY A 110 -13.01 4.85 17.69
CA GLY A 110 -12.61 3.55 17.16
C GLY A 110 -13.25 2.39 17.92
N ILE A 111 -13.97 1.52 17.22
CA ILE A 111 -14.49 0.25 17.73
C ILE A 111 -13.66 -0.86 17.08
N VAL A 112 -13.08 -1.74 17.89
CA VAL A 112 -12.24 -2.85 17.38
C VAL A 112 -12.91 -4.16 17.79
N VAL A 113 -13.19 -5.01 16.80
CA VAL A 113 -13.84 -6.32 17.01
C VAL A 113 -13.18 -7.38 16.13
N GLN A 114 -13.31 -8.65 16.51
CA GLN A 114 -13.02 -9.75 15.59
C GLN A 114 -14.22 -10.00 14.66
N PRO A 115 -14.05 -10.74 13.58
CA PRO A 115 -15.14 -11.07 12.66
C PRO A 115 -16.33 -11.72 13.34
N GLU A 116 -16.09 -12.56 14.32
CA GLU A 116 -17.11 -13.33 15.05
C GLU A 116 -18.02 -12.46 15.93
N GLU A 117 -17.53 -11.31 16.39
CA GLU A 117 -18.29 -10.40 17.27
C GLU A 117 -19.20 -9.42 16.53
N ILE A 118 -19.10 -9.31 15.19
CA ILE A 118 -19.86 -8.33 14.40
C ILE A 118 -21.38 -8.46 14.64
N THR A 119 -21.92 -9.67 14.53
CA THR A 119 -23.36 -9.93 14.70
C THR A 119 -23.81 -9.59 16.11
N THR A 120 -23.01 -9.97 17.11
CA THR A 120 -23.26 -9.65 18.51
C THR A 120 -23.23 -8.15 18.75
N TYR A 121 -22.30 -7.43 18.12
CA TYR A 121 -22.22 -5.99 18.22
C TYR A 121 -23.51 -5.33 17.72
N PHE A 122 -23.96 -5.63 16.49
CA PHE A 122 -25.15 -5.04 15.90
C PHE A 122 -26.46 -5.42 16.64
N GLN A 123 -26.47 -6.57 17.30
CA GLN A 123 -27.63 -6.99 18.12
C GLN A 123 -27.72 -6.27 19.48
N ARG A 124 -26.57 -5.93 20.06
CA ARG A 124 -26.52 -5.40 21.45
C ARG A 124 -26.32 -3.89 21.52
N ASN A 125 -25.88 -3.24 20.45
CA ASN A 125 -25.55 -1.83 20.45
C ASN A 125 -26.40 -1.06 19.45
N SER A 126 -26.91 0.09 19.87
CA SER A 126 -27.62 1.05 19.01
C SER A 126 -26.64 1.97 18.25
N LEU A 127 -25.39 2.07 18.71
CA LEU A 127 -24.38 2.89 18.08
C LEU A 127 -23.94 2.27 16.74
N ARG A 128 -24.31 2.92 15.65
CA ARG A 128 -23.95 2.47 14.29
C ARG A 128 -22.63 3.06 13.85
N PRO A 129 -21.72 2.24 13.28
CA PRO A 129 -20.52 2.78 12.65
C PRO A 129 -20.83 3.61 11.40
N ASP A 130 -20.10 4.71 11.21
CA ASP A 130 -20.12 5.52 9.99
C ASP A 130 -19.26 4.89 8.88
N LEU A 131 -18.28 4.07 9.26
CA LEU A 131 -17.38 3.37 8.35
C LEU A 131 -16.94 2.05 8.99
N VAL A 132 -16.89 0.97 8.19
CA VAL A 132 -16.31 -0.31 8.60
C VAL A 132 -15.07 -0.59 7.75
N ILE A 133 -13.95 -0.89 8.41
CA ILE A 133 -12.67 -1.22 7.78
C ILE A 133 -12.25 -2.61 8.26
N THR A 134 -11.87 -3.48 7.34
CA THR A 134 -11.49 -4.86 7.67
C THR A 134 -10.23 -5.32 6.97
N ASP A 135 -9.78 -6.52 7.31
CA ASP A 135 -8.81 -7.23 6.49
C ASP A 135 -9.51 -7.85 5.26
N SER A 136 -8.91 -7.69 4.09
CA SER A 136 -9.50 -8.16 2.83
C SER A 136 -9.74 -9.67 2.79
N GLN A 137 -8.97 -10.45 3.54
CA GLN A 137 -9.11 -11.91 3.60
C GLN A 137 -10.44 -12.37 4.18
N VAL A 138 -11.09 -11.56 5.01
CA VAL A 138 -12.39 -11.88 5.62
C VAL A 138 -13.57 -11.19 4.95
N PHE A 139 -13.38 -10.46 3.85
CA PHE A 139 -14.43 -9.75 3.13
C PHE A 139 -15.67 -10.63 2.86
N GLY A 140 -15.48 -11.80 2.24
CA GLY A 140 -16.58 -12.69 1.91
C GLY A 140 -17.35 -13.22 3.12
N LYS A 141 -16.67 -13.37 4.25
CA LYS A 141 -17.27 -13.83 5.50
C LYS A 141 -18.16 -12.76 6.14
N ILE A 142 -17.67 -11.52 6.20
CA ILE A 142 -18.30 -10.48 6.99
C ILE A 142 -19.21 -9.54 6.19
N ALA A 143 -19.01 -9.39 4.88
CA ALA A 143 -19.81 -8.49 4.05
C ALA A 143 -21.33 -8.69 4.19
N PRO A 144 -21.86 -9.93 4.31
CA PRO A 144 -23.28 -10.16 4.55
C PRO A 144 -23.80 -9.67 5.91
N TRP A 145 -22.92 -9.51 6.90
CA TRP A 145 -23.27 -9.09 8.25
C TRP A 145 -23.23 -7.57 8.44
N ILE A 146 -22.60 -6.86 7.51
CA ILE A 146 -22.52 -5.40 7.53
C ILE A 146 -23.73 -4.83 6.76
N PRO A 147 -24.58 -3.99 7.39
CA PRO A 147 -25.68 -3.32 6.68
C PRO A 147 -25.22 -2.61 5.41
N GLN A 148 -26.06 -2.67 4.35
CA GLN A 148 -25.67 -2.17 3.03
C GLN A 148 -25.47 -0.66 2.97
N ASP A 149 -26.12 0.07 3.86
CA ASP A 149 -26.02 1.53 3.99
C ASP A 149 -24.77 1.99 4.75
N ILE A 150 -24.02 1.07 5.37
CA ILE A 150 -22.76 1.40 6.04
C ILE A 150 -21.60 1.27 5.03
N PRO A 151 -20.82 2.34 4.82
CA PRO A 151 -19.60 2.30 4.02
C PRO A 151 -18.63 1.23 4.51
N PHE A 152 -18.05 0.48 3.57
CA PHE A 152 -17.28 -0.70 3.89
C PHE A 152 -16.04 -0.83 2.97
N THR A 153 -14.86 -0.96 3.56
CA THR A 153 -13.60 -1.10 2.82
C THR A 153 -12.58 -1.93 3.59
N SER A 154 -11.33 -2.00 3.12
CA SER A 154 -10.26 -2.73 3.80
C SER A 154 -9.00 -1.91 4.01
N PHE A 155 -8.17 -2.35 4.98
CA PHE A 155 -6.84 -1.80 5.24
C PHE A 155 -5.99 -1.75 3.96
N SER A 156 -6.03 -2.81 3.16
CA SER A 156 -5.25 -2.92 1.92
C SER A 156 -5.72 -1.92 0.85
N ILE A 157 -7.03 -1.67 0.71
CA ILE A 157 -7.57 -0.71 -0.25
C ILE A 157 -7.27 0.73 0.19
N ILE A 158 -7.36 1.04 1.48
CA ILE A 158 -6.96 2.35 2.03
C ILE A 158 -5.48 2.61 1.76
N LEU A 159 -4.61 1.64 2.02
CA LEU A 159 -3.18 1.76 1.72
C LEU A 159 -2.91 1.93 0.23
N ALA A 160 -3.65 1.23 -0.64
CA ALA A 160 -3.55 1.38 -2.09
C ALA A 160 -3.95 2.80 -2.54
N HIS A 161 -5.02 3.36 -1.97
CA HIS A 161 -5.43 4.74 -2.22
C HIS A 161 -4.38 5.74 -1.76
N HIS A 162 -3.84 5.56 -0.56
CA HIS A 162 -2.86 6.48 0.03
C HIS A 162 -1.49 6.44 -0.65
N LYS A 163 -0.98 5.24 -0.99
CA LYS A 163 0.40 5.06 -1.46
C LYS A 163 0.53 4.86 -2.97
N GLY A 164 -0.48 4.25 -3.60
CA GLY A 164 -0.43 3.81 -4.98
C GLY A 164 -1.02 4.79 -5.99
N ASN A 165 -1.29 4.26 -7.17
CA ASN A 165 -2.08 4.92 -8.21
C ASN A 165 -3.46 4.25 -8.24
N PHE A 166 -4.40 4.84 -7.50
CA PHE A 166 -5.71 4.23 -7.25
C PHE A 166 -6.50 3.98 -8.53
N ASP A 167 -6.52 4.95 -9.45
CA ASP A 167 -7.24 4.82 -10.72
C ASP A 167 -6.68 3.68 -11.58
N ARG A 168 -5.35 3.51 -11.57
CA ARG A 168 -4.70 2.38 -12.26
C ARG A 168 -5.06 1.05 -11.63
N TYR A 169 -5.18 0.98 -10.32
CA TYR A 169 -5.62 -0.23 -9.64
C TYR A 169 -7.08 -0.55 -9.96
N LEU A 170 -7.97 0.44 -9.98
CA LEU A 170 -9.37 0.25 -10.38
C LEU A 170 -9.44 -0.32 -11.80
N ALA A 171 -8.80 0.36 -12.76
CA ALA A 171 -8.78 -0.05 -14.16
C ALA A 171 -8.12 -1.42 -14.38
N GLY A 172 -7.03 -1.73 -13.66
CA GLY A 172 -6.34 -3.02 -13.78
C GLY A 172 -7.11 -4.17 -13.15
N THR A 173 -7.81 -3.93 -12.05
CA THR A 173 -8.65 -4.95 -11.40
C THR A 173 -9.80 -5.39 -12.31
N SER A 174 -10.42 -4.46 -13.02
CA SER A 174 -11.51 -4.76 -13.95
C SER A 174 -11.09 -5.61 -15.16
N ARG A 175 -9.78 -5.79 -15.39
CA ARG A 175 -9.23 -6.65 -16.44
C ARG A 175 -9.13 -8.14 -16.07
N ILE A 176 -9.37 -8.48 -14.79
CA ILE A 176 -9.31 -9.88 -14.31
C ILE A 176 -10.15 -10.85 -15.17
N PRO A 177 -11.38 -10.51 -15.62
CA PRO A 177 -12.16 -11.41 -16.47
C PRO A 177 -11.56 -11.71 -17.85
N GLU A 178 -10.60 -10.89 -18.29
CA GLU A 178 -9.97 -11.03 -19.61
C GLU A 178 -8.76 -11.99 -19.61
N LEU A 179 -8.37 -12.50 -18.45
CA LEU A 179 -7.27 -13.45 -18.29
C LEU A 179 -7.54 -14.75 -19.06
N LYS A 180 -6.48 -15.32 -19.64
CA LYS A 180 -6.52 -16.50 -20.51
C LYS A 180 -5.69 -17.63 -19.91
N ASP A 181 -5.88 -18.85 -20.42
CA ASP A 181 -5.05 -19.98 -20.07
C ASP A 181 -3.59 -19.71 -20.46
N GLY A 182 -2.69 -19.99 -19.54
CA GLY A 182 -1.24 -19.73 -19.68
C GLY A 182 -0.82 -18.32 -19.29
N ASP A 183 -1.75 -17.39 -18.99
CA ASP A 183 -1.38 -16.07 -18.55
C ASP A 183 -0.59 -16.11 -17.24
N ARG A 184 0.46 -15.28 -17.20
CA ARG A 184 1.34 -15.16 -16.04
C ARG A 184 0.99 -13.93 -15.23
N ILE A 185 0.86 -14.11 -13.93
CA ILE A 185 0.51 -13.07 -12.97
C ILE A 185 1.68 -12.86 -12.00
N LEU A 186 2.08 -11.61 -11.82
CA LEU A 186 3.10 -11.23 -10.86
C LEU A 186 2.46 -10.77 -9.55
N LEU A 187 2.80 -11.43 -8.45
CA LEU A 187 2.41 -11.06 -7.11
C LEU A 187 3.57 -10.38 -6.40
N LEU A 188 3.37 -9.09 -6.04
CA LEU A 188 4.38 -8.26 -5.41
C LEU A 188 4.06 -8.08 -3.92
N GLU A 189 4.87 -8.68 -3.08
CA GLU A 189 4.82 -8.52 -1.62
C GLU A 189 5.79 -7.41 -1.17
N SER A 190 5.47 -6.72 -0.09
CA SER A 190 6.31 -5.63 0.44
C SER A 190 7.10 -6.03 1.69
N CYS A 191 6.84 -7.18 2.23
CA CYS A 191 7.51 -7.77 3.38
C CYS A 191 8.09 -9.12 3.01
N SER A 192 9.09 -9.54 3.76
CA SER A 192 9.64 -10.90 3.73
C SER A 192 9.18 -11.62 4.99
N HIS A 193 7.98 -12.16 4.99
CA HIS A 193 7.47 -12.98 6.08
C HIS A 193 7.57 -14.47 5.75
N HIS A 194 7.42 -15.33 6.75
CA HIS A 194 7.36 -16.76 6.53
C HIS A 194 6.10 -17.11 5.73
N VAL A 195 6.28 -17.99 4.76
CA VAL A 195 5.17 -18.51 3.94
C VAL A 195 4.43 -19.57 4.75
N SER A 196 3.18 -19.30 5.08
CA SER A 196 2.27 -20.28 5.68
C SER A 196 1.27 -20.79 4.65
N CYS A 197 0.53 -21.83 5.02
CA CYS A 197 -0.58 -22.34 4.20
C CYS A 197 -1.77 -21.36 4.12
N GLU A 198 -1.76 -20.29 4.92
CA GLU A 198 -2.75 -19.21 4.92
C GLU A 198 -2.28 -17.94 4.20
N ASP A 199 -1.10 -17.97 3.59
CA ASP A 199 -0.52 -16.84 2.89
C ASP A 199 -1.48 -16.28 1.81
N ILE A 200 -1.78 -15.00 1.95
CA ILE A 200 -2.76 -14.33 1.07
C ILE A 200 -2.24 -14.27 -0.37
N GLY A 201 -0.97 -13.90 -0.56
CA GLY A 201 -0.38 -13.72 -1.88
C GLY A 201 -0.07 -15.04 -2.56
N ARG A 202 0.50 -15.99 -1.83
CA ARG A 202 1.02 -17.23 -2.42
C ARG A 202 -0.01 -18.33 -2.52
N VAL A 203 -1.03 -18.32 -1.69
CA VAL A 203 -2.04 -19.39 -1.62
C VAL A 203 -3.43 -18.88 -1.95
N LYS A 204 -3.95 -17.89 -1.22
CA LYS A 204 -5.35 -17.48 -1.32
C LYS A 204 -5.68 -16.79 -2.63
N ILE A 205 -4.89 -15.79 -3.06
CA ILE A 205 -5.14 -15.06 -4.32
C ILE A 205 -5.02 -15.97 -5.54
N PRO A 206 -3.98 -16.80 -5.71
CA PRO A 206 -3.91 -17.75 -6.80
C PRO A 206 -5.10 -18.71 -6.87
N ALA A 207 -5.52 -19.26 -5.74
CA ALA A 207 -6.66 -20.17 -5.66
C ALA A 207 -7.97 -19.46 -6.06
N LEU A 208 -8.20 -18.24 -5.56
CA LEU A 208 -9.39 -17.45 -5.89
C LEU A 208 -9.41 -17.04 -7.36
N LEU A 209 -8.28 -16.62 -7.94
CA LEU A 209 -8.19 -16.27 -9.37
C LEU A 209 -8.49 -17.47 -10.27
N ARG A 210 -7.88 -18.63 -10.00
CA ARG A 210 -8.17 -19.86 -10.76
C ARG A 210 -9.64 -20.26 -10.64
N LYS A 211 -10.21 -20.19 -9.45
CA LYS A 211 -11.63 -20.50 -9.21
C LYS A 211 -12.55 -19.55 -9.96
N TYR A 212 -12.26 -18.24 -9.95
CA TYR A 212 -13.08 -17.23 -10.59
C TYR A 212 -13.02 -17.29 -12.11
N THR A 213 -11.81 -17.38 -12.66
CA THR A 213 -11.60 -17.36 -14.12
C THR A 213 -11.82 -18.72 -14.77
N GLY A 214 -11.69 -19.82 -14.03
CA GLY A 214 -11.67 -21.19 -14.58
C GLY A 214 -10.43 -21.47 -15.43
N LYS A 215 -9.38 -20.66 -15.34
CA LYS A 215 -8.18 -20.71 -16.19
C LYS A 215 -6.98 -21.32 -15.49
N GLN A 216 -6.08 -21.92 -16.29
CA GLN A 216 -4.76 -22.38 -15.84
C GLN A 216 -3.81 -21.19 -15.87
N LEU A 217 -3.60 -20.53 -14.71
CA LEU A 217 -2.78 -19.34 -14.55
C LEU A 217 -1.45 -19.67 -13.90
N GLU A 218 -0.38 -19.02 -14.36
CA GLU A 218 0.95 -19.10 -13.78
C GLU A 218 1.20 -17.92 -12.83
N PHE A 219 1.97 -18.14 -11.75
CA PHE A 219 2.21 -17.12 -10.74
C PHE A 219 3.69 -17.03 -10.40
N ASP A 220 4.22 -15.82 -10.47
CA ASP A 220 5.53 -15.45 -9.93
C ASP A 220 5.32 -14.57 -8.68
N HIS A 221 6.16 -14.79 -7.66
CA HIS A 221 6.09 -14.06 -6.39
C HIS A 221 7.42 -13.37 -6.12
N ILE A 222 7.37 -12.09 -5.78
CA ILE A 222 8.55 -11.32 -5.41
C ILE A 222 8.29 -10.62 -4.09
N ALA A 223 9.09 -10.97 -3.08
CA ALA A 223 9.01 -10.41 -1.74
C ALA A 223 9.92 -9.18 -1.58
N GLY A 224 9.60 -8.35 -0.61
CA GLY A 224 10.40 -7.17 -0.27
C GLY A 224 10.56 -6.20 -1.44
N LEU A 225 11.79 -5.82 -1.72
CA LEU A 225 12.18 -4.98 -2.85
C LEU A 225 13.11 -5.72 -3.82
N ASP A 226 13.00 -7.03 -3.89
CA ASP A 226 13.80 -7.83 -4.78
C ASP A 226 13.50 -7.51 -6.25
N ARG A 227 14.47 -7.82 -7.09
CA ARG A 227 14.40 -7.49 -8.53
C ARG A 227 13.42 -8.42 -9.24
N ILE A 228 12.62 -7.84 -10.13
CA ILE A 228 11.84 -8.59 -11.12
C ILE A 228 12.81 -9.13 -12.16
N GLU A 229 12.98 -10.44 -12.24
CA GLU A 229 13.97 -11.07 -13.11
C GLU A 229 13.47 -11.18 -14.56
N ARG A 230 12.18 -11.48 -14.74
CA ARG A 230 11.55 -11.59 -16.05
C ARG A 230 11.24 -10.21 -16.65
N PRO A 231 11.17 -10.08 -17.98
CA PRO A 231 10.63 -8.89 -18.62
C PRO A 231 9.21 -8.63 -18.11
N ILE A 232 8.93 -7.37 -17.78
CA ILE A 232 7.62 -6.99 -17.24
C ILE A 232 6.47 -7.27 -18.21
N THR A 233 6.78 -7.31 -19.52
CA THR A 233 5.82 -7.61 -20.60
C THR A 233 5.37 -9.06 -20.66
N ASP A 234 6.02 -9.96 -19.93
CA ASP A 234 5.64 -11.37 -19.85
C ASP A 234 4.44 -11.60 -18.92
N TYR A 235 4.02 -10.56 -18.19
CA TYR A 235 2.92 -10.63 -17.26
C TYR A 235 1.64 -10.04 -17.84
N ALA A 236 0.52 -10.75 -17.69
CA ALA A 236 -0.82 -10.27 -18.07
C ALA A 236 -1.44 -9.37 -17.00
N LEU A 237 -1.05 -9.56 -15.73
CA LEU A 237 -1.53 -8.77 -14.59
C LEU A 237 -0.47 -8.74 -13.49
N ILE A 238 -0.35 -7.59 -12.84
CA ILE A 238 0.50 -7.45 -11.65
C ILE A 238 -0.36 -7.06 -10.46
N ILE A 239 -0.22 -7.78 -9.35
CA ILE A 239 -1.00 -7.55 -8.15
C ILE A 239 -0.06 -7.20 -7.01
N GLN A 240 -0.14 -5.96 -6.52
CA GLN A 240 0.67 -5.43 -5.43
C GLN A 240 -0.06 -5.57 -4.10
N CYS A 241 0.62 -6.02 -3.06
CA CYS A 241 0.07 -5.99 -1.70
C CYS A 241 -0.14 -4.55 -1.19
N GLY A 242 -0.75 -4.37 -0.02
CA GLY A 242 -1.03 -3.05 0.57
C GLY A 242 0.20 -2.16 0.79
N GLY A 243 1.41 -2.73 0.76
CA GLY A 243 2.64 -1.95 0.87
C GLY A 243 2.87 -1.33 2.25
N CYS A 244 2.42 -1.99 3.34
CA CYS A 244 2.54 -1.47 4.69
C CYS A 244 4.00 -1.21 5.11
N MET A 245 4.94 -2.03 4.65
CA MET A 245 6.37 -1.99 5.00
C MET A 245 7.22 -1.14 4.06
N ILE A 246 6.67 -0.58 3.00
CA ILE A 246 7.40 0.26 2.04
C ILE A 246 6.77 1.65 1.92
N THR A 247 7.57 2.62 1.47
CA THR A 247 7.09 3.98 1.23
C THR A 247 6.25 4.07 -0.04
N ALA A 248 5.42 5.12 -0.16
CA ALA A 248 4.64 5.38 -1.36
C ALA A 248 5.52 5.52 -2.61
N THR A 249 6.70 6.13 -2.47
CA THR A 249 7.63 6.30 -3.58
C THR A 249 8.27 4.98 -4.02
N GLN A 250 8.66 4.12 -3.07
CA GLN A 250 9.16 2.78 -3.39
C GLN A 250 8.12 1.94 -4.11
N LEU A 251 6.86 1.99 -3.65
CA LEU A 251 5.75 1.29 -4.28
C LEU A 251 5.52 1.78 -5.71
N ARG A 252 5.45 3.09 -5.93
CA ARG A 252 5.26 3.68 -7.26
C ARG A 252 6.41 3.33 -8.21
N HIS A 253 7.67 3.44 -7.76
CA HIS A 253 8.82 3.08 -8.56
C HIS A 253 8.83 1.60 -8.96
N ARG A 254 8.38 0.72 -8.06
CA ARG A 254 8.27 -0.72 -8.32
C ARG A 254 7.26 -1.02 -9.42
N LEU A 255 6.17 -0.27 -9.48
CA LEU A 255 5.10 -0.45 -10.47
C LEU A 255 5.32 0.35 -11.76
N GLN A 256 6.23 1.33 -11.76
CA GLN A 256 6.44 2.21 -12.92
C GLN A 256 6.75 1.44 -14.22
N PRO A 257 7.60 0.41 -14.24
CA PRO A 257 7.84 -0.37 -15.46
C PRO A 257 6.58 -1.02 -16.04
N ALA A 258 5.69 -1.50 -15.17
CA ALA A 258 4.42 -2.07 -15.59
C ALA A 258 3.47 -1.01 -16.19
N ILE A 259 3.42 0.15 -15.55
CA ILE A 259 2.61 1.28 -16.00
C ILE A 259 3.10 1.78 -17.36
N ASP A 260 4.41 1.90 -17.55
CA ASP A 260 5.03 2.33 -18.81
C ASP A 260 4.78 1.32 -19.94
N ALA A 261 4.82 0.03 -19.62
CA ALA A 261 4.49 -1.06 -20.55
C ALA A 261 2.97 -1.27 -20.72
N ARG A 262 2.12 -0.49 -20.04
CA ARG A 262 0.65 -0.61 -20.05
C ARG A 262 0.13 -1.97 -19.58
N ILE A 263 0.89 -2.66 -18.73
CA ILE A 263 0.44 -3.90 -18.09
C ILE A 263 -0.58 -3.54 -17.01
N PRO A 264 -1.74 -4.22 -16.95
CA PRO A 264 -2.71 -4.02 -15.88
C PRO A 264 -2.10 -4.23 -14.50
N VAL A 265 -2.41 -3.31 -13.58
CA VAL A 265 -1.96 -3.40 -12.18
C VAL A 265 -3.16 -3.39 -11.25
N SER A 266 -3.14 -4.22 -10.24
CA SER A 266 -4.17 -4.32 -9.20
C SER A 266 -3.53 -4.29 -7.80
N ASN A 267 -4.37 -4.29 -6.78
CA ASN A 267 -3.98 -4.41 -5.37
C ASN A 267 -4.60 -5.66 -4.76
N TYR A 268 -3.95 -6.28 -3.76
CA TYR A 268 -4.46 -7.47 -3.07
C TYR A 268 -5.90 -7.30 -2.60
N GLY A 269 -6.19 -6.20 -1.89
CA GLY A 269 -7.53 -5.93 -1.38
C GLY A 269 -8.57 -5.75 -2.47
N MET A 270 -8.24 -5.02 -3.54
CA MET A 270 -9.11 -4.82 -4.68
C MET A 270 -9.36 -6.13 -5.46
N THR A 271 -8.30 -6.92 -5.67
CA THR A 271 -8.41 -8.24 -6.31
C THR A 271 -9.33 -9.15 -5.51
N ILE A 272 -9.15 -9.25 -4.20
CA ILE A 272 -10.02 -10.09 -3.35
C ILE A 272 -11.46 -9.57 -3.36
N ALA A 273 -11.67 -8.26 -3.27
CA ALA A 273 -13.00 -7.66 -3.34
C ALA A 273 -13.71 -7.97 -4.67
N TRP A 274 -12.97 -7.91 -5.80
CA TRP A 274 -13.48 -8.28 -7.12
C TRP A 274 -13.90 -9.74 -7.16
N LEU A 275 -13.01 -10.64 -6.74
CA LEU A 275 -13.25 -12.08 -6.78
C LEU A 275 -14.40 -12.53 -5.85
N GLN A 276 -14.75 -11.72 -4.89
CA GLN A 276 -15.86 -11.94 -3.95
C GLN A 276 -17.12 -11.12 -4.27
N GLY A 277 -17.14 -10.38 -5.39
CA GLY A 277 -18.32 -9.65 -5.88
C GLY A 277 -18.70 -8.41 -5.04
N ILE A 278 -17.75 -7.85 -4.27
CA ILE A 278 -17.97 -6.66 -3.43
C ILE A 278 -17.07 -5.49 -3.81
N PHE A 279 -16.48 -5.53 -4.99
CA PHE A 279 -15.50 -4.55 -5.46
C PHE A 279 -16.03 -3.11 -5.42
N ASP A 280 -17.22 -2.90 -6.00
CA ASP A 280 -17.83 -1.57 -6.06
C ASP A 280 -18.11 -1.04 -4.64
N ARG A 281 -18.67 -1.86 -3.77
CA ARG A 281 -18.93 -1.50 -2.38
C ARG A 281 -17.64 -1.14 -1.62
N ALA A 282 -16.58 -1.90 -1.84
CA ALA A 282 -15.30 -1.70 -1.15
C ALA A 282 -14.51 -0.48 -1.63
N THR A 283 -14.76 -0.01 -2.87
CA THR A 283 -14.05 1.10 -3.49
C THR A 283 -14.86 2.40 -3.54
N GLN A 284 -16.21 2.32 -3.47
CA GLN A 284 -17.09 3.50 -3.54
C GLN A 284 -16.81 4.54 -2.44
N VAL A 285 -16.26 4.14 -1.30
CA VAL A 285 -15.89 5.04 -0.19
C VAL A 285 -14.90 6.12 -0.63
N PHE A 286 -14.13 5.87 -1.69
CA PHE A 286 -13.16 6.83 -2.24
C PHE A 286 -13.69 7.64 -3.42
N THR A 287 -14.79 7.22 -4.04
CA THR A 287 -15.33 7.84 -5.26
C THR A 287 -16.61 8.62 -5.00
N CYS A 288 -17.45 8.16 -4.07
CA CYS A 288 -18.78 8.71 -3.82
C CYS A 288 -19.01 9.17 -2.37
N TYR A 289 -18.20 8.69 -1.43
CA TYR A 289 -18.40 8.98 -0.01
C TYR A 289 -17.94 10.39 0.33
N ARG A 290 -18.87 11.25 0.74
CA ARG A 290 -18.59 12.49 1.46
C ARG A 290 -19.08 12.30 2.89
N PRO A 291 -18.18 12.25 3.89
CA PRO A 291 -18.62 12.15 5.28
C PRO A 291 -19.53 13.33 5.60
N ASN A 292 -20.69 13.03 6.17
CA ASN A 292 -21.59 14.08 6.65
C ASN A 292 -20.88 14.76 7.84
N PRO A 293 -20.53 16.05 7.79
CA PRO A 293 -19.99 16.70 8.96
C PRO A 293 -21.08 16.69 10.01
N SER A 294 -20.87 15.87 11.03
CA SER A 294 -21.79 15.78 12.17
C SER A 294 -21.94 17.15 12.81
N VAL A 295 -23.15 17.54 13.05
CA VAL A 295 -23.65 18.73 13.74
C VAL A 295 -22.87 19.05 15.02
#